data_00d7f27171d5f0fdfa0de85f8813c3a5
#
_entry.id   00d7f27171d5f0fdfa0de85f8813c3a5
#
_cell.length_a   1.000
_cell.length_b   1.000
_cell.length_c   1.000
_cell.angle_alpha   90.00
_cell.angle_beta   90.00
_cell.angle_gamma   90.00
#
_symmetry.space_group_name_H-M   'P 1'
#
loop_
_entity.id
_entity.type
_entity.pdbx_description
1 polymer ?
#
loop_
_entity_poly.entity_id
_entity_poly.type
_entity_poly.pdbx_seq_one_letter_code
_entity_poly.pdbx_strand_id
1 'polypeptide(L)'
;MDKKKISKLSKGLQKLILEEPNAKTTGTVSGHVKSAKTPVSAYAERTLNHLNAGAALQSALWLKDHLKKGGKIVVTIAGALSSFQVGVMLAELIRKNKVHLVSATGANHEESYYRYVAHSHYAYIPRYTELTPEQEAELRDAGLRRITDTFLPEDESVRIMEPHLLKMWQDAEKTGEKYFPHEYFRRLFKEKLIKPDPKANPSDCWAYAAYEKDIPIVIPGFEDSTMGNIFASYTYQGALKNKGDTVIDSRVMKTGLDYFHLMYDWYIKESKNSPIAFLQLGGGIAADFPICLVPSIKHDLKHHNVRDWAGFIEIGSSPMSYGSYSGAGGKEKITWDKLSTKSYYQIIQSDVTVVFPWIAAILLGL
;
A
#
# COMPACT_ATOMS: atom_id res chain seq x y z
N MET A 1 -11.84 16.89 -9.80
CA MET A 1 -11.19 18.11 -9.30
C MET A 1 -12.19 19.24 -9.19
N ASP A 2 -12.09 20.12 -8.19
CA ASP A 2 -12.97 21.28 -8.06
C ASP A 2 -12.79 22.23 -9.26
N LYS A 3 -13.90 22.53 -9.97
CA LYS A 3 -13.92 23.41 -11.13
C LYS A 3 -13.37 24.81 -10.80
N LYS A 4 -13.52 25.26 -9.54
CA LYS A 4 -12.96 26.55 -9.08
C LYS A 4 -11.42 26.54 -9.00
N LYS A 5 -10.80 25.42 -8.62
CA LYS A 5 -9.33 25.29 -8.63
C LYS A 5 -8.80 25.24 -10.07
N ILE A 6 -9.44 24.49 -10.97
CA ILE A 6 -9.03 24.43 -12.39
C ILE A 6 -9.12 25.81 -13.04
N SER A 7 -10.19 26.58 -12.78
CA SER A 7 -10.36 27.87 -13.41
C SER A 7 -9.31 28.92 -13.04
N LYS A 8 -8.56 28.71 -11.97
CA LYS A 8 -7.46 29.58 -11.54
C LYS A 8 -6.13 29.28 -12.25
N LEU A 9 -6.01 28.12 -12.90
CA LEU A 9 -4.81 27.71 -13.60
C LEU A 9 -4.73 28.38 -14.99
N SER A 10 -3.52 28.48 -15.54
CA SER A 10 -3.33 28.97 -16.90
C SER A 10 -4.08 28.14 -17.95
N LYS A 11 -4.51 28.77 -19.04
CA LYS A 11 -5.25 28.08 -20.12
C LYS A 11 -4.47 26.90 -20.73
N GLY A 12 -3.15 26.98 -20.76
CA GLY A 12 -2.27 25.89 -21.22
C GLY A 12 -2.39 24.67 -20.31
N LEU A 13 -2.30 24.92 -19.00
CA LEU A 13 -2.36 23.86 -17.98
C LEU A 13 -3.76 23.25 -17.88
N GLN A 14 -4.83 24.06 -17.98
CA GLN A 14 -6.21 23.54 -17.98
C GLN A 14 -6.45 22.52 -19.12
N LYS A 15 -5.80 22.68 -20.27
CA LYS A 15 -5.91 21.75 -21.42
C LYS A 15 -5.18 20.43 -21.21
N LEU A 16 -4.19 20.38 -20.32
CA LEU A 16 -3.42 19.17 -20.02
C LEU A 16 -4.10 18.30 -18.96
N ILE A 17 -4.95 18.89 -18.12
CA ILE A 17 -5.67 18.18 -17.08
C ILE A 17 -6.84 17.41 -17.70
N LEU A 18 -6.79 16.09 -17.58
CA LEU A 18 -7.89 15.23 -17.97
C LEU A 18 -8.69 14.82 -16.74
N GLU A 19 -9.98 14.51 -16.93
CA GLU A 19 -10.73 13.79 -15.91
C GLU A 19 -10.08 12.42 -15.70
N GLU A 20 -9.85 12.06 -14.44
CA GLU A 20 -9.34 10.73 -14.11
C GLU A 20 -10.32 9.69 -14.64
N PRO A 21 -9.83 8.60 -15.30
CA PRO A 21 -10.69 7.54 -15.75
C PRO A 21 -11.55 7.06 -14.58
N ASN A 22 -12.86 7.21 -14.73
CA ASN A 22 -13.79 6.90 -13.64
C ASN A 22 -13.63 5.43 -13.25
N ALA A 23 -13.49 5.15 -11.96
CA ALA A 23 -13.58 3.81 -11.40
C ALA A 23 -14.90 3.08 -11.79
N LYS A 24 -15.90 3.80 -12.29
CA LYS A 24 -17.09 3.21 -12.90
C LYS A 24 -16.79 2.48 -14.22
N THR A 25 -15.74 2.85 -14.94
CA THR A 25 -15.24 2.09 -16.11
C THR A 25 -14.26 1.00 -15.71
N THR A 26 -13.62 1.13 -14.57
CA THR A 26 -12.88 0.06 -13.90
C THR A 26 -13.79 -0.76 -13.02
N GLY A 27 -15.06 -0.87 -13.33
CA GLY A 27 -16.10 -1.48 -12.52
C GLY A 27 -15.53 -2.43 -11.46
N THR A 28 -16.08 -2.41 -10.28
CA THR A 28 -15.67 -3.34 -9.23
C THR A 28 -15.39 -4.68 -9.87
N VAL A 29 -14.16 -5.19 -9.71
CA VAL A 29 -13.70 -6.47 -10.27
C VAL A 29 -14.71 -7.60 -10.00
N SER A 30 -15.58 -7.44 -9.01
CA SER A 30 -16.67 -8.36 -8.66
C SER A 30 -17.97 -8.21 -9.48
N GLY A 31 -18.19 -7.07 -10.15
CA GLY A 31 -19.53 -6.78 -10.72
C GLY A 31 -19.72 -7.09 -12.22
N HIS A 32 -18.68 -6.97 -13.02
CA HIS A 32 -18.82 -6.93 -14.48
C HIS A 32 -18.43 -8.21 -15.24
N VAL A 33 -17.74 -9.16 -14.58
CA VAL A 33 -17.27 -10.38 -15.25
C VAL A 33 -18.33 -11.46 -15.37
N LYS A 34 -19.50 -11.31 -14.77
CA LYS A 34 -20.62 -12.28 -14.89
C LYS A 34 -21.15 -12.46 -16.32
N SER A 35 -20.81 -11.55 -17.23
CA SER A 35 -21.23 -11.61 -18.64
C SER A 35 -20.11 -11.89 -19.63
N ALA A 36 -18.85 -12.01 -19.17
CA ALA A 36 -17.76 -12.32 -20.08
C ALA A 36 -17.82 -13.77 -20.55
N LYS A 37 -17.83 -13.98 -21.87
CA LYS A 37 -17.79 -15.31 -22.49
C LYS A 37 -16.49 -16.07 -22.18
N THR A 38 -15.40 -15.34 -21.90
CA THR A 38 -14.09 -15.91 -21.56
C THR A 38 -13.55 -15.23 -20.30
N PRO A 39 -13.32 -15.96 -19.21
CA PRO A 39 -12.69 -15.39 -18.03
C PRO A 39 -11.31 -14.80 -18.34
N VAL A 40 -10.96 -13.70 -17.66
CA VAL A 40 -9.64 -13.06 -17.80
C VAL A 40 -8.52 -14.05 -17.49
N SER A 41 -8.71 -14.92 -16.51
CA SER A 41 -7.76 -15.99 -16.15
C SER A 41 -7.50 -16.94 -17.32
N ALA A 42 -8.53 -17.37 -18.05
CA ALA A 42 -8.38 -18.25 -19.21
C ALA A 42 -7.65 -17.55 -20.38
N TYR A 43 -7.90 -16.26 -20.58
CA TYR A 43 -7.13 -15.46 -21.53
C TYR A 43 -5.66 -15.35 -21.14
N ALA A 44 -5.38 -15.07 -19.86
CA ALA A 44 -4.03 -14.97 -19.33
C ALA A 44 -3.27 -16.32 -19.49
N GLU A 45 -3.90 -17.44 -19.12
CA GLU A 45 -3.32 -18.78 -19.27
C GLU A 45 -2.97 -19.13 -20.72
N ARG A 46 -3.75 -18.59 -21.67
CA ARG A 46 -3.51 -18.80 -23.11
C ARG A 46 -2.40 -17.91 -23.66
N THR A 47 -2.22 -16.70 -23.15
CA THR A 47 -1.41 -15.65 -23.81
C THR A 47 -0.12 -15.28 -23.05
N LEU A 48 -0.10 -15.40 -21.72
CA LEU A 48 1.03 -14.99 -20.89
C LEU A 48 1.99 -16.16 -20.65
N ASN A 49 2.71 -16.60 -21.67
CA ASN A 49 3.49 -17.86 -21.58
C ASN A 49 5.00 -17.68 -21.53
N HIS A 50 5.52 -16.47 -21.77
CA HIS A 50 6.96 -16.26 -21.90
C HIS A 50 7.46 -15.07 -21.09
N LEU A 51 8.75 -15.07 -20.73
CA LEU A 51 9.48 -13.99 -20.06
C LEU A 51 8.74 -13.53 -18.78
N ASN A 52 8.70 -12.22 -18.53
CA ASN A 52 8.03 -11.65 -17.37
C ASN A 52 6.51 -11.96 -17.33
N ALA A 53 5.85 -12.05 -18.48
CA ALA A 53 4.43 -12.43 -18.56
C ALA A 53 4.24 -13.89 -18.09
N GLY A 54 5.09 -14.81 -18.53
CA GLY A 54 5.06 -16.19 -18.07
C GLY A 54 5.40 -16.32 -16.58
N ALA A 55 6.36 -15.54 -16.10
CA ALA A 55 6.69 -15.48 -14.67
C ALA A 55 5.50 -14.98 -13.83
N ALA A 56 4.77 -13.96 -14.32
CA ALA A 56 3.57 -13.45 -13.67
C ALA A 56 2.45 -14.50 -13.61
N LEU A 57 2.20 -15.20 -14.74
CA LEU A 57 1.21 -16.26 -14.79
C LEU A 57 1.55 -17.40 -13.83
N GLN A 58 2.80 -17.92 -13.88
CA GLN A 58 3.22 -19.02 -13.01
C GLN A 58 3.12 -18.63 -11.53
N SER A 59 3.49 -17.40 -11.19
CA SER A 59 3.35 -16.87 -9.83
C SER A 59 1.90 -16.81 -9.37
N ALA A 60 0.99 -16.34 -10.24
CA ALA A 60 -0.42 -16.27 -9.94
C ALA A 60 -1.05 -17.66 -9.74
N LEU A 61 -0.72 -18.61 -10.61
CA LEU A 61 -1.18 -20.01 -10.50
C LEU A 61 -0.64 -20.68 -9.24
N TRP A 62 0.64 -20.44 -8.90
CA TRP A 62 1.23 -20.94 -7.68
C TRP A 62 0.55 -20.35 -6.43
N LEU A 63 0.31 -19.04 -6.38
CA LEU A 63 -0.41 -18.38 -5.28
C LEU A 63 -1.83 -18.91 -5.14
N LYS A 64 -2.53 -19.12 -6.28
CA LYS A 64 -3.89 -19.69 -6.29
C LYS A 64 -3.93 -21.10 -5.70
N ASP A 65 -2.99 -21.98 -6.08
CA ASP A 65 -2.85 -23.31 -5.52
C ASP A 65 -2.43 -23.28 -4.03
N HIS A 66 -1.50 -22.38 -3.68
CA HIS A 66 -1.09 -22.15 -2.29
C HIS A 66 -2.26 -21.80 -1.38
N LEU A 67 -3.11 -20.86 -1.79
CA LEU A 67 -4.33 -20.49 -1.07
C LEU A 67 -5.33 -21.64 -0.99
N LYS A 68 -5.51 -22.41 -2.09
CA LYS A 68 -6.39 -23.58 -2.12
C LYS A 68 -5.95 -24.67 -1.12
N LYS A 69 -4.66 -24.78 -0.87
CA LYS A 69 -4.06 -25.70 0.10
C LYS A 69 -4.03 -25.18 1.55
N GLY A 70 -4.72 -24.07 1.82
CA GLY A 70 -4.78 -23.46 3.15
C GLY A 70 -3.59 -22.56 3.48
N GLY A 71 -2.82 -22.17 2.49
CA GLY A 71 -1.73 -21.20 2.64
C GLY A 71 -2.24 -19.78 2.86
N LYS A 72 -1.38 -18.92 3.39
CA LYS A 72 -1.62 -17.49 3.62
C LYS A 72 -0.70 -16.62 2.78
N ILE A 73 -1.11 -15.40 2.51
CA ILE A 73 -0.30 -14.43 1.75
C ILE A 73 -0.12 -13.15 2.59
N VAL A 74 1.12 -12.74 2.75
CA VAL A 74 1.52 -11.39 3.14
C VAL A 74 1.76 -10.60 1.86
N VAL A 75 1.14 -9.43 1.75
CA VAL A 75 1.39 -8.50 0.64
C VAL A 75 2.17 -7.31 1.16
N THR A 76 3.20 -6.92 0.43
CA THR A 76 3.91 -5.66 0.69
C THR A 76 3.71 -4.70 -0.47
N ILE A 77 3.46 -3.43 -0.15
CA ILE A 77 3.19 -2.39 -1.14
C ILE A 77 4.10 -1.18 -0.88
N ALA A 78 4.98 -0.92 -1.84
CA ALA A 78 6.01 0.11 -1.76
C ALA A 78 5.65 1.38 -2.55
N GLY A 79 6.44 2.43 -2.37
CA GLY A 79 6.27 3.71 -3.08
C GLY A 79 4.93 4.38 -2.74
N ALA A 80 4.22 4.83 -3.77
CA ALA A 80 2.96 5.56 -3.72
C ALA A 80 1.87 4.89 -4.59
N LEU A 81 1.84 3.56 -4.64
CA LEU A 81 0.99 2.76 -5.54
C LEU A 81 -0.51 2.92 -5.26
N SER A 82 -0.89 3.35 -4.06
CA SER A 82 -2.29 3.63 -3.70
C SER A 82 -2.85 4.83 -4.47
N SER A 83 -2.04 5.85 -4.73
CA SER A 83 -2.43 6.98 -5.58
C SER A 83 -2.72 6.57 -7.02
N PHE A 84 -2.09 5.51 -7.52
CA PHE A 84 -2.32 4.92 -8.85
C PHE A 84 -3.40 3.83 -8.85
N GLN A 85 -4.24 3.78 -7.83
CA GLN A 85 -5.38 2.88 -7.69
C GLN A 85 -5.03 1.37 -7.67
N VAL A 86 -3.77 1.00 -7.45
CA VAL A 86 -3.37 -0.40 -7.21
C VAL A 86 -4.11 -0.99 -6.00
N GLY A 87 -4.49 -0.13 -5.06
CA GLY A 87 -5.28 -0.47 -3.88
C GLY A 87 -6.66 -1.07 -4.18
N VAL A 88 -7.27 -0.78 -5.34
CA VAL A 88 -8.58 -1.32 -5.74
C VAL A 88 -8.56 -2.85 -5.78
N MET A 89 -7.54 -3.41 -6.46
CA MET A 89 -7.38 -4.86 -6.56
C MET A 89 -6.99 -5.48 -5.22
N LEU A 90 -6.15 -4.78 -4.45
CA LEU A 90 -5.75 -5.22 -3.12
C LEU A 90 -6.97 -5.29 -2.17
N ALA A 91 -7.88 -4.31 -2.24
CA ALA A 91 -9.12 -4.30 -1.47
C ALA A 91 -9.99 -5.53 -1.74
N GLU A 92 -10.16 -5.89 -3.02
CA GLU A 92 -10.93 -7.08 -3.40
C GLU A 92 -10.26 -8.37 -2.91
N LEU A 93 -8.95 -8.49 -3.07
CA LEU A 93 -8.19 -9.65 -2.56
C LEU A 93 -8.33 -9.79 -1.04
N ILE A 94 -8.28 -8.68 -0.30
CA ILE A 94 -8.51 -8.67 1.16
C ILE A 94 -9.92 -9.17 1.49
N ARG A 95 -10.97 -8.60 0.86
CA ARG A 95 -12.37 -8.99 1.12
C ARG A 95 -12.65 -10.45 0.80
N LYS A 96 -11.97 -11.00 -0.22
CA LYS A 96 -12.05 -12.42 -0.58
C LYS A 96 -11.14 -13.33 0.23
N ASN A 97 -10.56 -12.82 1.33
CA ASN A 97 -9.65 -13.55 2.24
C ASN A 97 -8.45 -14.16 1.50
N LYS A 98 -7.91 -13.44 0.52
CA LYS A 98 -6.70 -13.85 -0.22
C LYS A 98 -5.44 -13.22 0.35
N VAL A 99 -5.57 -12.15 1.14
CA VAL A 99 -4.49 -11.42 1.82
C VAL A 99 -4.73 -11.45 3.32
N HIS A 100 -3.69 -11.68 4.10
CA HIS A 100 -3.77 -11.97 5.52
C HIS A 100 -2.96 -11.01 6.40
N LEU A 101 -2.05 -10.27 5.81
CA LEU A 101 -1.30 -9.16 6.39
C LEU A 101 -0.85 -8.24 5.26
N VAL A 102 -0.88 -6.93 5.48
CA VAL A 102 -0.32 -5.93 4.56
C VAL A 102 0.79 -5.18 5.25
N SER A 103 1.97 -5.12 4.61
CA SER A 103 3.03 -4.18 4.98
C SER A 103 3.12 -3.09 3.91
N ALA A 104 3.01 -1.84 4.32
CA ALA A 104 2.93 -0.70 3.40
C ALA A 104 3.88 0.42 3.81
N THR A 105 4.36 1.19 2.82
CA THR A 105 4.92 2.50 3.13
C THR A 105 3.87 3.39 3.79
N GLY A 106 4.28 4.35 4.59
CA GLY A 106 3.37 5.34 5.16
C GLY A 106 2.57 6.08 4.08
N ALA A 107 3.22 6.43 2.96
CA ALA A 107 2.58 7.03 1.79
C ALA A 107 1.44 6.18 1.25
N ASN A 108 1.66 4.89 0.98
CA ASN A 108 0.59 4.01 0.50
C ASN A 108 -0.59 3.91 1.46
N HIS A 109 -0.31 3.87 2.75
CA HIS A 109 -1.36 3.78 3.75
C HIS A 109 -2.22 5.05 3.78
N GLU A 110 -1.61 6.23 3.91
CA GLU A 110 -2.33 7.50 3.95
C GLU A 110 -3.05 7.80 2.64
N GLU A 111 -2.43 7.52 1.47
CA GLU A 111 -3.04 7.72 0.15
C GLU A 111 -4.30 6.88 -0.07
N SER A 112 -4.39 5.70 0.54
CA SER A 112 -5.62 4.90 0.52
C SER A 112 -6.79 5.66 1.17
N TYR A 113 -6.54 6.41 2.24
CA TYR A 113 -7.52 7.28 2.89
C TYR A 113 -7.77 8.56 2.07
N TYR A 114 -6.72 9.14 1.49
CA TYR A 114 -6.86 10.32 0.62
C TYR A 114 -7.76 10.02 -0.57
N ARG A 115 -7.57 8.87 -1.21
CA ARG A 115 -8.47 8.41 -2.28
C ARG A 115 -9.90 8.19 -1.80
N TYR A 116 -10.09 7.73 -0.58
CA TYR A 116 -11.41 7.54 0.01
C TYR A 116 -12.15 8.87 0.20
N VAL A 117 -11.48 9.91 0.70
CA VAL A 117 -12.13 11.19 1.04
C VAL A 117 -12.14 12.22 -0.08
N ALA A 118 -11.25 12.12 -1.07
CA ALA A 118 -11.00 13.18 -2.05
C ALA A 118 -10.90 12.67 -3.50
N HIS A 119 -11.43 11.50 -3.82
CA HIS A 119 -11.30 10.87 -5.14
C HIS A 119 -11.59 11.82 -6.30
N SER A 120 -12.69 12.59 -6.23
CA SER A 120 -13.09 13.49 -7.33
C SER A 120 -12.27 14.77 -7.41
N HIS A 121 -11.38 15.01 -6.45
CA HIS A 121 -10.53 16.19 -6.39
C HIS A 121 -9.13 15.96 -6.98
N TYR A 122 -8.75 14.70 -7.18
CA TYR A 122 -7.49 14.36 -7.85
C TYR A 122 -7.47 14.89 -9.29
N ALA A 123 -6.28 15.30 -9.75
CA ALA A 123 -6.04 15.63 -11.15
C ALA A 123 -5.13 14.58 -11.80
N TYR A 124 -5.31 14.37 -13.09
CA TYR A 124 -4.54 13.45 -13.91
C TYR A 124 -3.97 14.14 -15.14
N ILE A 125 -2.65 14.10 -15.30
CA ILE A 125 -1.92 14.70 -16.44
C ILE A 125 -1.02 13.63 -17.06
N PRO A 126 -1.47 12.90 -18.08
CA PRO A 126 -0.70 11.81 -18.70
C PRO A 126 0.64 12.28 -19.27
N ARG A 127 0.71 13.52 -19.73
CA ARG A 127 1.92 14.13 -20.30
C ARG A 127 2.70 14.97 -19.28
N TYR A 128 2.74 14.50 -18.04
CA TYR A 128 3.40 15.20 -16.93
C TYR A 128 4.89 15.51 -17.17
N THR A 129 5.56 14.71 -18.01
CA THR A 129 6.97 14.94 -18.38
C THR A 129 7.20 16.19 -19.22
N GLU A 130 6.12 16.79 -19.77
CA GLU A 130 6.16 18.02 -20.57
C GLU A 130 5.84 19.28 -19.76
N LEU A 131 5.55 19.12 -18.46
CA LEU A 131 5.30 20.25 -17.57
C LEU A 131 6.59 21.06 -17.38
N THR A 132 6.46 22.39 -17.51
CA THR A 132 7.56 23.30 -17.18
C THR A 132 7.66 23.51 -15.66
N PRO A 133 8.82 23.97 -15.14
CA PRO A 133 8.95 24.32 -13.72
C PRO A 133 7.90 25.35 -13.24
N GLU A 134 7.52 26.30 -14.10
CA GLU A 134 6.50 27.32 -13.78
C GLU A 134 5.12 26.69 -13.66
N GLN A 135 4.78 25.73 -14.52
CA GLN A 135 3.52 24.98 -14.45
C GLN A 135 3.46 24.09 -13.20
N GLU A 136 4.58 23.45 -12.83
CA GLU A 136 4.69 22.71 -11.55
C GLU A 136 4.47 23.64 -10.35
N ALA A 137 5.03 24.85 -10.37
CA ALA A 137 4.81 25.86 -9.32
C ALA A 137 3.35 26.31 -9.27
N GLU A 138 2.71 26.53 -10.42
CA GLU A 138 1.29 26.90 -10.51
C GLU A 138 0.38 25.79 -9.91
N LEU A 139 0.67 24.52 -10.20
CA LEU A 139 -0.05 23.37 -9.61
C LEU A 139 0.15 23.28 -8.10
N ARG A 140 1.38 23.48 -7.63
CA ARG A 140 1.70 23.55 -6.20
C ARG A 140 0.88 24.65 -5.50
N ASP A 141 0.84 25.85 -6.08
CA ASP A 141 0.15 27.01 -5.50
C ASP A 141 -1.39 26.83 -5.54
N ALA A 142 -1.88 25.97 -6.43
CA ALA A 142 -3.27 25.51 -6.45
C ALA A 142 -3.57 24.40 -5.43
N GLY A 143 -2.60 24.01 -4.59
CA GLY A 143 -2.77 22.97 -3.56
C GLY A 143 -2.72 21.53 -4.12
N LEU A 144 -2.10 21.34 -5.28
CA LEU A 144 -1.92 20.03 -5.90
C LEU A 144 -0.48 19.54 -5.71
N ARG A 145 -0.35 18.31 -5.23
CA ARG A 145 0.95 17.65 -5.00
C ARG A 145 1.13 16.51 -6.00
N ARG A 146 2.17 16.60 -6.81
CA ARG A 146 2.39 15.64 -7.89
C ARG A 146 3.01 14.34 -7.41
N ILE A 147 2.40 13.24 -7.83
CA ILE A 147 2.93 11.88 -7.72
C ILE A 147 2.91 11.31 -9.15
N THR A 148 3.98 11.48 -9.90
CA THR A 148 4.13 11.11 -11.30
C THR A 148 3.09 11.81 -12.20
N ASP A 149 2.08 11.12 -12.71
CA ASP A 149 1.01 11.65 -13.57
C ASP A 149 -0.26 12.03 -12.79
N THR A 150 -0.27 11.78 -11.50
CA THR A 150 -1.39 11.95 -10.59
C THR A 150 -1.11 13.08 -9.61
N PHE A 151 -2.10 13.95 -9.38
CA PHE A 151 -1.97 15.11 -8.52
C PHE A 151 -2.94 15.03 -7.35
N LEU A 152 -2.37 14.91 -6.16
CA LEU A 152 -3.09 14.80 -4.89
C LEU A 152 -3.58 16.18 -4.44
N PRO A 153 -4.88 16.34 -4.13
CA PRO A 153 -5.43 17.58 -3.60
C PRO A 153 -5.14 17.68 -2.09
N GLU A 154 -4.23 18.57 -1.67
CA GLU A 154 -3.78 18.65 -0.29
C GLU A 154 -4.90 19.04 0.68
N ASP A 155 -5.68 20.06 0.33
CA ASP A 155 -6.71 20.60 1.21
C ASP A 155 -7.86 19.59 1.43
N GLU A 156 -8.29 18.92 0.38
CA GLU A 156 -9.42 17.98 0.39
C GLU A 156 -9.04 16.59 0.92
N SER A 157 -7.74 16.34 1.13
CA SER A 157 -7.23 15.05 1.63
C SER A 157 -6.46 15.20 2.94
N VAL A 158 -5.24 15.72 2.88
CA VAL A 158 -4.32 15.82 4.03
C VAL A 158 -4.94 16.67 5.13
N ARG A 159 -5.41 17.90 4.77
CA ARG A 159 -5.89 18.87 5.75
C ARG A 159 -7.24 18.51 6.36
N ILE A 160 -8.03 17.65 5.71
CA ILE A 160 -9.26 17.10 6.32
C ILE A 160 -8.93 16.11 7.44
N MET A 161 -7.88 15.29 7.29
CA MET A 161 -7.56 14.25 8.26
C MET A 161 -6.67 14.75 9.41
N GLU A 162 -5.81 15.72 9.16
CA GLU A 162 -4.86 16.25 10.14
C GLU A 162 -5.52 16.63 11.47
N PRO A 163 -6.64 17.41 11.53
CA PRO A 163 -7.25 17.80 12.80
C PRO A 163 -7.76 16.62 13.62
N HIS A 164 -8.29 15.59 12.95
CA HIS A 164 -8.76 14.38 13.63
C HIS A 164 -7.61 13.59 14.25
N LEU A 165 -6.53 13.39 13.48
CA LEU A 165 -5.35 12.69 13.96
C LEU A 165 -4.67 13.47 15.10
N LEU A 166 -4.53 14.80 14.96
CA LEU A 166 -3.99 15.65 16.01
C LEU A 166 -4.77 15.49 17.32
N LYS A 167 -6.11 15.52 17.25
CA LYS A 167 -6.97 15.32 18.42
C LYS A 167 -6.72 13.95 19.06
N MET A 168 -6.60 12.88 18.25
CA MET A 168 -6.32 11.54 18.75
C MET A 168 -4.95 11.43 19.42
N TRP A 169 -3.92 12.08 18.88
CA TRP A 169 -2.58 12.14 19.49
C TRP A 169 -2.60 12.86 20.84
N GLN A 170 -3.30 14.01 20.93
CA GLN A 170 -3.49 14.74 22.18
C GLN A 170 -4.25 13.91 23.22
N ASP A 171 -5.27 13.17 22.80
CA ASP A 171 -6.05 12.33 23.73
C ASP A 171 -5.21 11.13 24.21
N ALA A 172 -4.43 10.51 23.33
CA ALA A 172 -3.49 9.44 23.70
C ALA A 172 -2.44 9.93 24.71
N GLU A 173 -1.91 11.17 24.53
CA GLU A 173 -1.00 11.78 25.48
C GLU A 173 -1.64 11.94 26.87
N LYS A 174 -2.88 12.46 26.94
CA LYS A 174 -3.61 12.67 28.19
C LYS A 174 -3.90 11.37 28.94
N THR A 175 -4.16 10.29 28.19
CA THR A 175 -4.48 8.97 28.75
C THR A 175 -3.25 8.10 29.00
N GLY A 176 -2.07 8.49 28.47
CA GLY A 176 -0.84 7.69 28.50
C GLY A 176 -0.87 6.48 27.58
N GLU A 177 -1.85 6.40 26.66
CA GLU A 177 -1.99 5.31 25.70
C GLU A 177 -1.01 5.45 24.52
N LYS A 178 -0.73 4.33 23.86
CA LYS A 178 0.13 4.26 22.68
C LYS A 178 -0.53 3.41 21.61
N TYR A 179 -0.54 3.93 20.40
CA TYR A 179 -1.13 3.23 19.28
C TYR A 179 -0.17 3.14 18.10
N PHE A 180 -0.34 2.14 17.26
CA PHE A 180 0.34 2.09 15.98
C PHE A 180 -0.18 3.19 15.04
N PRO A 181 0.64 3.66 14.08
CA PRO A 181 0.17 4.60 13.05
C PRO A 181 -1.16 4.17 12.42
N HIS A 182 -1.26 2.92 11.96
CA HIS A 182 -2.49 2.41 11.33
C HIS A 182 -3.70 2.35 12.28
N GLU A 183 -3.50 2.23 13.59
CA GLU A 183 -4.60 2.22 14.57
C GLU A 183 -5.24 3.60 14.70
N TYR A 184 -4.44 4.68 14.66
CA TYR A 184 -4.97 6.05 14.59
C TYR A 184 -5.82 6.26 13.35
N PHE A 185 -5.34 5.83 12.19
CA PHE A 185 -6.09 5.94 10.94
C PHE A 185 -7.36 5.06 10.94
N ARG A 186 -7.32 3.84 11.49
CA ARG A 186 -8.51 2.97 11.63
C ARG A 186 -9.63 3.66 12.41
N ARG A 187 -9.29 4.48 13.40
CA ARG A 187 -10.28 5.24 14.18
C ARG A 187 -11.04 6.24 13.32
N LEU A 188 -10.46 6.77 12.26
CA LEU A 188 -11.17 7.63 11.30
C LEU A 188 -12.40 6.92 10.72
N PHE A 189 -12.29 5.64 10.38
CA PHE A 189 -13.42 4.81 9.93
C PHE A 189 -14.32 4.39 11.09
N LYS A 190 -13.74 3.85 12.16
CA LYS A 190 -14.47 3.32 13.31
C LYS A 190 -15.37 4.37 13.96
N GLU A 191 -14.87 5.59 14.12
CA GLU A 191 -15.56 6.71 14.74
C GLU A 191 -16.34 7.57 13.73
N LYS A 192 -16.33 7.18 12.44
CA LYS A 192 -17.03 7.85 11.33
C LYS A 192 -16.63 9.32 11.18
N LEU A 193 -15.37 9.64 11.43
CA LEU A 193 -14.83 11.01 11.38
C LEU A 193 -14.60 11.49 9.95
N ILE A 194 -14.44 10.55 9.01
CA ILE A 194 -14.31 10.84 7.59
C ILE A 194 -15.45 10.17 6.81
N LYS A 195 -15.82 10.78 5.68
CA LYS A 195 -16.84 10.26 4.77
C LYS A 195 -16.21 10.02 3.40
N PRO A 196 -16.70 9.02 2.65
CA PRO A 196 -16.22 8.82 1.30
C PRO A 196 -16.61 10.00 0.41
N ASP A 197 -15.73 10.34 -0.52
CA ASP A 197 -16.08 11.25 -1.61
C ASP A 197 -17.31 10.72 -2.35
N PRO A 198 -18.30 11.58 -2.71
CA PRO A 198 -19.52 11.12 -3.38
C PRO A 198 -19.31 10.38 -4.71
N LYS A 199 -18.15 10.57 -5.34
CA LYS A 199 -17.77 9.87 -6.57
C LYS A 199 -16.83 8.69 -6.32
N ALA A 200 -16.33 8.51 -5.10
CA ALA A 200 -15.54 7.34 -4.74
C ALA A 200 -16.43 6.11 -4.57
N ASN A 201 -15.89 4.96 -4.90
CA ASN A 201 -16.44 3.69 -4.42
C ASN A 201 -15.68 3.34 -3.11
N PRO A 202 -16.33 3.36 -1.93
CA PRO A 202 -15.67 3.03 -0.68
C PRO A 202 -15.02 1.64 -0.69
N SER A 203 -15.55 0.74 -1.53
CA SER A 203 -14.99 -0.61 -1.68
C SER A 203 -13.62 -0.65 -2.35
N ASP A 204 -13.19 0.41 -3.00
CA ASP A 204 -11.89 0.47 -3.66
C ASP A 204 -10.74 0.81 -2.69
N CYS A 205 -11.07 1.23 -1.47
CA CYS A 205 -10.09 1.54 -0.43
C CYS A 205 -9.58 0.26 0.26
N TRP A 206 -8.31 -0.08 0.04
CA TRP A 206 -7.73 -1.29 0.66
C TRP A 206 -7.59 -1.18 2.18
N ALA A 207 -7.32 0.03 2.71
CA ALA A 207 -7.25 0.24 4.15
C ALA A 207 -8.64 0.06 4.80
N TYR A 208 -9.72 0.46 4.10
CA TYR A 208 -11.08 0.19 4.54
C TYR A 208 -11.41 -1.31 4.49
N ALA A 209 -11.01 -2.01 3.43
CA ALA A 209 -11.15 -3.47 3.36
C ALA A 209 -10.37 -4.19 4.47
N ALA A 210 -9.17 -3.72 4.79
CA ALA A 210 -8.38 -4.24 5.92
C ALA A 210 -9.04 -3.98 7.28
N TYR A 211 -9.69 -2.82 7.44
CA TYR A 211 -10.51 -2.52 8.61
C TYR A 211 -11.71 -3.46 8.73
N GLU A 212 -12.48 -3.66 7.65
CA GLU A 212 -13.64 -4.56 7.62
C GLU A 212 -13.27 -6.02 7.94
N LYS A 213 -12.10 -6.47 7.50
CA LYS A 213 -11.62 -7.84 7.66
C LYS A 213 -10.73 -8.06 8.88
N ASP A 214 -10.44 -7.00 9.60
CA ASP A 214 -9.57 -7.01 10.78
C ASP A 214 -8.20 -7.68 10.54
N ILE A 215 -7.61 -7.44 9.35
CA ILE A 215 -6.29 -7.96 9.06
C ILE A 215 -5.21 -7.01 9.59
N PRO A 216 -4.04 -7.52 10.01
CA PRO A 216 -2.94 -6.69 10.47
C PRO A 216 -2.37 -5.81 9.34
N ILE A 217 -2.05 -4.57 9.69
CA ILE A 217 -1.31 -3.63 8.85
C ILE A 217 0.00 -3.29 9.57
N VAL A 218 1.09 -3.24 8.81
CA VAL A 218 2.42 -2.85 9.28
C VAL A 218 2.90 -1.68 8.43
N ILE A 219 3.36 -0.61 9.08
CA ILE A 219 3.86 0.59 8.41
C ILE A 219 5.27 0.90 8.93
N PRO A 220 6.29 0.20 8.40
CA PRO A 220 7.65 0.49 8.81
C PRO A 220 8.08 1.86 8.27
N GLY A 221 8.76 2.66 9.10
CA GLY A 221 9.22 3.98 8.70
C GLY A 221 8.05 4.94 8.43
N PHE A 222 7.06 4.98 9.32
CA PHE A 222 5.91 5.90 9.21
C PHE A 222 6.34 7.35 9.02
N GLU A 223 7.50 7.72 9.56
CA GLU A 223 8.09 9.04 9.46
C GLU A 223 8.34 9.46 8.00
N ASP A 224 8.51 8.51 7.08
CA ASP A 224 8.61 8.74 5.63
C ASP A 224 7.22 8.75 4.98
N SER A 225 6.37 9.68 5.47
CA SER A 225 5.04 9.95 4.92
C SER A 225 4.59 11.37 5.28
N THR A 226 3.55 11.87 4.62
CA THR A 226 3.03 13.22 4.89
C THR A 226 2.52 13.35 6.33
N MET A 227 1.70 12.40 6.78
CA MET A 227 1.18 12.42 8.16
C MET A 227 2.25 12.10 9.19
N GLY A 228 3.27 11.29 8.85
CA GLY A 228 4.44 11.08 9.68
C GLY A 228 5.25 12.34 9.87
N ASN A 229 5.46 13.12 8.81
CA ASN A 229 6.12 14.43 8.87
C ASN A 229 5.30 15.44 9.68
N ILE A 230 3.98 15.45 9.51
CA ILE A 230 3.08 16.30 10.29
C ILE A 230 3.17 15.93 11.77
N PHE A 231 3.11 14.63 12.11
CA PHE A 231 3.30 14.15 13.48
C PHE A 231 4.65 14.60 14.05
N ALA A 232 5.75 14.40 13.32
CA ALA A 232 7.09 14.86 13.73
C ALA A 232 7.11 16.37 14.01
N SER A 233 6.41 17.18 13.21
CA SER A 233 6.33 18.62 13.41
C SER A 233 5.58 19.01 14.69
N TYR A 234 4.60 18.23 15.12
CA TYR A 234 3.88 18.44 16.39
C TYR A 234 4.65 17.91 17.61
N THR A 235 5.63 17.03 17.43
CA THR A 235 6.49 16.55 18.52
C THR A 235 7.73 17.39 18.71
N TYR A 236 8.03 18.31 17.79
CA TYR A 236 9.23 19.16 17.84
C TYR A 236 9.05 20.36 18.76
N GLN A 237 9.74 20.38 19.89
CA GLN A 237 9.62 21.42 20.91
C GLN A 237 9.95 22.84 20.42
N GLY A 238 10.81 22.97 19.41
CA GLY A 238 11.11 24.26 18.77
C GLY A 238 9.95 24.88 18.01
N ALA A 239 8.85 24.15 17.77
CA ALA A 239 7.67 24.63 17.04
C ALA A 239 6.67 25.44 17.89
N LEU A 240 6.85 25.51 19.21
CA LEU A 240 5.91 26.11 20.16
C LEU A 240 5.39 27.49 19.71
N LYS A 241 6.29 28.37 19.26
CA LYS A 241 5.93 29.72 18.81
C LYS A 241 5.02 29.77 17.60
N ASN A 242 5.00 28.73 16.77
CA ASN A 242 4.29 28.70 15.48
C ASN A 242 3.01 27.86 15.50
N LYS A 243 2.81 27.01 16.52
CA LYS A 243 1.71 26.04 16.60
C LYS A 243 0.84 26.19 17.85
N GLY A 244 0.83 27.39 18.47
CA GLY A 244 -0.08 27.69 19.58
C GLY A 244 0.14 26.78 20.78
N ASP A 245 1.40 26.57 21.18
CA ASP A 245 1.82 25.78 22.34
C ASP A 245 1.41 24.30 22.31
N THR A 246 1.03 23.78 21.15
CA THR A 246 0.69 22.35 21.02
C THR A 246 1.95 21.54 20.67
N VAL A 247 2.55 20.93 21.66
CA VAL A 247 3.59 19.92 21.48
C VAL A 247 3.11 18.61 22.06
N ILE A 248 3.22 17.54 21.30
CA ILE A 248 2.78 16.20 21.66
C ILE A 248 3.99 15.34 22.02
N ASP A 249 3.85 14.49 23.00
CA ASP A 249 4.87 13.49 23.30
C ASP A 249 4.93 12.44 22.20
N SER A 250 6.08 12.29 21.56
CA SER A 250 6.28 11.30 20.50
C SER A 250 6.01 9.86 20.95
N ARG A 251 6.06 9.59 22.25
CA ARG A 251 5.81 8.28 22.85
C ARG A 251 4.35 7.79 22.71
N VAL A 252 3.42 8.64 22.29
CA VAL A 252 2.05 8.19 21.96
C VAL A 252 2.02 7.28 20.72
N MET A 253 3.07 7.31 19.90
CA MET A 253 3.21 6.49 18.71
C MET A 253 4.04 5.24 19.01
N LYS A 254 3.51 4.06 18.69
CA LYS A 254 4.27 2.81 18.65
C LYS A 254 5.26 2.83 17.49
N THR A 255 6.40 2.20 17.67
CA THR A 255 7.55 2.25 16.77
C THR A 255 7.65 1.04 15.84
N GLY A 256 8.66 1.03 14.97
CA GLY A 256 9.03 -0.14 14.19
C GLY A 256 9.35 -1.38 15.04
N LEU A 257 9.93 -1.20 16.24
CA LEU A 257 10.18 -2.32 17.15
C LEU A 257 8.87 -2.95 17.64
N ASP A 258 7.86 -2.16 17.95
CA ASP A 258 6.54 -2.66 18.34
C ASP A 258 5.88 -3.41 17.17
N TYR A 259 6.12 -3.00 15.92
CA TYR A 259 5.67 -3.74 14.74
C TYR A 259 6.36 -5.10 14.60
N PHE A 260 7.64 -5.23 14.94
CA PHE A 260 8.29 -6.55 15.00
C PHE A 260 7.62 -7.46 16.03
N HIS A 261 7.28 -6.94 17.22
CA HIS A 261 6.58 -7.72 18.23
C HIS A 261 5.21 -8.21 17.72
N LEU A 262 4.41 -7.32 17.11
CA LEU A 262 3.14 -7.68 16.50
C LEU A 262 3.33 -8.79 15.44
N MET A 263 4.35 -8.65 14.58
CA MET A 263 4.61 -9.63 13.53
C MET A 263 5.15 -10.95 14.07
N TYR A 264 5.98 -10.96 15.13
CA TYR A 264 6.43 -12.18 15.79
C TYR A 264 5.26 -13.01 16.27
N ASP A 265 4.34 -12.39 17.04
CA ASP A 265 3.16 -13.05 17.56
C ASP A 265 2.28 -13.58 16.43
N TRP A 266 2.03 -12.76 15.43
CA TRP A 266 1.22 -13.15 14.27
C TRP A 266 1.86 -14.29 13.49
N TYR A 267 3.13 -14.19 13.12
CA TYR A 267 3.80 -15.20 12.29
C TYR A 267 3.97 -16.54 13.01
N ILE A 268 4.39 -16.52 14.26
CA ILE A 268 4.56 -17.74 15.07
C ILE A 268 3.21 -18.45 15.20
N LYS A 269 2.13 -17.72 15.43
CA LYS A 269 0.78 -18.28 15.52
C LYS A 269 0.32 -18.88 14.18
N GLU A 270 0.38 -18.08 13.12
CA GLU A 270 -0.21 -18.43 11.84
C GLU A 270 0.58 -19.51 11.08
N SER A 271 1.93 -19.45 11.15
CA SER A 271 2.79 -20.43 10.48
C SER A 271 2.72 -21.84 11.06
N LYS A 272 2.19 -22.03 12.28
CA LYS A 272 1.96 -23.37 12.84
C LYS A 272 1.08 -24.22 11.93
N ASN A 273 0.00 -23.63 11.43
CA ASN A 273 -1.04 -24.35 10.70
C ASN A 273 -1.04 -24.07 9.19
N SER A 274 -0.47 -22.92 8.75
CA SER A 274 -0.52 -22.50 7.37
C SER A 274 0.87 -22.11 6.85
N PRO A 275 1.29 -22.60 5.67
CA PRO A 275 2.45 -22.03 5.02
C PRO A 275 2.13 -20.59 4.56
N ILE A 276 3.10 -19.68 4.69
CA ILE A 276 2.89 -18.26 4.40
C ILE A 276 3.75 -17.84 3.21
N ALA A 277 3.13 -17.27 2.18
CA ALA A 277 3.78 -16.70 1.01
C ALA A 277 3.96 -15.19 1.17
N PHE A 278 4.99 -14.66 0.53
CA PHE A 278 5.35 -13.26 0.51
C PHE A 278 5.20 -12.72 -0.92
N LEU A 279 4.24 -11.82 -1.13
CA LEU A 279 4.01 -11.14 -2.40
C LEU A 279 4.43 -9.68 -2.27
N GLN A 280 5.49 -9.31 -2.98
CA GLN A 280 6.12 -8.01 -2.94
C GLN A 280 5.74 -7.16 -4.15
N LEU A 281 5.07 -6.04 -3.91
CA LEU A 281 4.72 -5.03 -4.90
C LEU A 281 5.66 -3.82 -4.74
N GLY A 282 6.70 -3.77 -5.58
CA GLY A 282 7.81 -2.84 -5.42
C GLY A 282 8.79 -3.26 -4.31
N GLY A 283 9.79 -2.46 -4.05
CA GLY A 283 10.89 -2.77 -3.12
C GLY A 283 10.89 -1.90 -1.86
N GLY A 284 12.07 -1.72 -1.27
CA GLY A 284 12.29 -0.83 -0.13
C GLY A 284 11.77 -1.35 1.20
N ILE A 285 11.61 -0.43 2.18
CA ILE A 285 11.34 -0.76 3.58
C ILE A 285 10.05 -1.55 3.79
N ALA A 286 9.01 -1.29 2.99
CA ALA A 286 7.74 -2.02 3.11
C ALA A 286 7.90 -3.54 2.95
N ALA A 287 8.92 -3.97 2.19
CA ALA A 287 9.22 -5.37 1.93
C ALA A 287 10.41 -5.88 2.74
N ASP A 288 11.50 -5.11 2.82
CA ASP A 288 12.71 -5.55 3.52
C ASP A 288 12.48 -5.73 5.02
N PHE A 289 11.67 -4.88 5.62
CA PHE A 289 11.32 -4.96 7.03
C PHE A 289 10.61 -6.28 7.38
N PRO A 290 9.47 -6.66 6.79
CA PRO A 290 8.77 -7.89 7.17
C PRO A 290 9.45 -9.18 6.69
N ILE A 291 10.23 -9.16 5.62
CA ILE A 291 10.88 -10.40 5.17
C ILE A 291 11.95 -10.90 6.13
N CYS A 292 12.53 -9.99 6.93
CA CYS A 292 13.54 -10.30 7.96
C CYS A 292 12.93 -10.98 9.20
N LEU A 293 11.61 -11.08 9.26
CA LEU A 293 10.88 -11.67 10.38
C LEU A 293 11.31 -13.12 10.68
N VAL A 294 11.39 -13.97 9.64
CA VAL A 294 11.72 -15.40 9.80
C VAL A 294 13.14 -15.60 10.37
N PRO A 295 14.20 -15.03 9.79
CA PRO A 295 15.53 -15.16 10.40
C PRO A 295 15.59 -14.58 11.82
N SER A 296 14.91 -13.46 12.10
CA SER A 296 14.90 -12.90 13.45
C SER A 296 14.21 -13.82 14.45
N ILE A 297 13.09 -14.44 14.11
CA ILE A 297 12.43 -15.43 14.96
C ILE A 297 13.36 -16.63 15.23
N LYS A 298 14.06 -17.12 14.20
CA LYS A 298 14.93 -18.29 14.33
C LYS A 298 16.20 -18.00 15.12
N HIS A 299 16.91 -16.93 14.78
CA HIS A 299 18.25 -16.66 15.28
C HIS A 299 18.26 -15.77 16.52
N ASP A 300 17.40 -14.74 16.58
CA ASP A 300 17.41 -13.79 17.68
C ASP A 300 16.48 -14.24 18.82
N LEU A 301 15.25 -14.66 18.50
CA LEU A 301 14.33 -15.24 19.49
C LEU A 301 14.63 -16.71 19.82
N LYS A 302 15.56 -17.35 19.11
CA LYS A 302 15.90 -18.80 19.30
C LYS A 302 14.70 -19.76 19.11
N HIS A 303 13.70 -19.35 18.33
CA HIS A 303 12.51 -20.14 18.05
C HIS A 303 12.68 -20.91 16.72
N HIS A 304 13.48 -21.99 16.75
CA HIS A 304 13.94 -22.69 15.54
C HIS A 304 12.84 -23.45 14.78
N ASN A 305 11.71 -23.75 15.40
CA ASN A 305 10.62 -24.53 14.80
C ASN A 305 9.62 -23.70 13.96
N VAL A 306 9.92 -22.44 13.67
CA VAL A 306 9.11 -21.62 12.77
C VAL A 306 9.36 -22.02 11.31
N ARG A 307 8.30 -22.01 10.49
CA ARG A 307 8.43 -22.29 9.04
C ARG A 307 9.13 -21.13 8.33
N ASP A 308 9.88 -21.44 7.27
CA ASP A 308 10.33 -20.44 6.30
C ASP A 308 9.16 -19.85 5.54
N TRP A 309 9.38 -18.71 4.89
CA TRP A 309 8.43 -18.24 3.90
C TRP A 309 8.25 -19.33 2.82
N ALA A 310 7.00 -19.75 2.59
CA ALA A 310 6.69 -20.82 1.63
C ALA A 310 6.97 -20.39 0.18
N GLY A 311 6.88 -19.10 -0.07
CA GLY A 311 7.23 -18.52 -1.36
C GLY A 311 7.52 -17.03 -1.26
N PHE A 312 8.31 -16.55 -2.24
CA PHE A 312 8.66 -15.16 -2.42
C PHE A 312 8.44 -14.77 -3.88
N ILE A 313 7.56 -13.82 -4.10
CA ILE A 313 7.26 -13.28 -5.43
C ILE A 313 7.47 -11.77 -5.36
N GLU A 314 8.33 -11.26 -6.22
CA GLU A 314 8.63 -9.84 -6.34
C GLU A 314 8.20 -9.32 -7.70
N ILE A 315 7.47 -8.21 -7.71
CA ILE A 315 7.18 -7.41 -8.91
C ILE A 315 7.89 -6.08 -8.72
N GLY A 316 8.85 -5.79 -9.57
CA GLY A 316 9.61 -4.54 -9.49
C GLY A 316 10.42 -4.27 -10.73
N SER A 317 10.74 -3.00 -10.98
CA SER A 317 11.53 -2.56 -12.13
C SER A 317 13.04 -2.56 -11.87
N SER A 318 13.47 -2.90 -10.65
CA SER A 318 14.89 -2.86 -10.27
C SER A 318 15.68 -3.97 -10.95
N PRO A 319 16.85 -3.68 -11.57
CA PRO A 319 17.73 -4.71 -12.05
C PRO A 319 18.37 -5.48 -10.90
N MET A 320 18.79 -6.73 -11.15
CA MET A 320 19.57 -7.48 -10.17
C MET A 320 20.96 -6.87 -9.97
N SER A 321 21.50 -7.09 -8.77
CA SER A 321 22.93 -6.78 -8.45
C SER A 321 23.28 -5.29 -8.44
N TYR A 322 22.34 -4.40 -8.10
CA TYR A 322 22.65 -2.96 -7.97
C TYR A 322 22.81 -2.48 -6.52
N GLY A 323 22.94 -3.40 -5.57
CA GLY A 323 23.29 -3.10 -4.17
C GLY A 323 22.12 -2.73 -3.25
N SER A 324 20.87 -2.77 -3.73
CA SER A 324 19.67 -2.58 -2.91
C SER A 324 19.00 -3.93 -2.63
N TYR A 325 18.15 -3.95 -1.61
CA TYR A 325 17.31 -5.10 -1.28
C TYR A 325 16.53 -5.64 -2.50
N SER A 326 15.94 -4.75 -3.31
CA SER A 326 15.22 -5.11 -4.53
C SER A 326 16.13 -5.68 -5.65
N GLY A 327 17.43 -5.52 -5.54
CA GLY A 327 18.41 -6.11 -6.45
C GLY A 327 18.91 -7.49 -6.01
N ALA A 328 18.50 -7.97 -4.84
CA ALA A 328 18.88 -9.26 -4.29
C ALA A 328 18.02 -10.38 -4.86
N GLY A 329 18.62 -11.33 -5.54
CA GLY A 329 17.92 -12.47 -6.14
C GLY A 329 17.21 -13.38 -5.13
N GLY A 330 16.22 -14.14 -5.58
CA GLY A 330 15.46 -15.04 -4.71
C GLY A 330 16.35 -16.09 -4.01
N LYS A 331 17.38 -16.60 -4.67
CA LYS A 331 18.33 -17.56 -4.08
C LYS A 331 19.17 -16.96 -2.94
N GLU A 332 19.50 -15.68 -3.03
CA GLU A 332 20.26 -14.98 -2.00
C GLU A 332 19.51 -14.99 -0.66
N LYS A 333 18.19 -14.94 -0.69
CA LYS A 333 17.34 -15.00 0.50
C LYS A 333 17.43 -16.33 1.27
N ILE A 334 17.94 -17.40 0.64
CA ILE A 334 18.19 -18.69 1.30
C ILE A 334 19.38 -18.57 2.26
N THR A 335 20.44 -17.86 1.89
CA THR A 335 21.62 -17.68 2.75
C THR A 335 21.33 -16.85 4.00
N TRP A 336 20.22 -16.13 4.01
CA TRP A 336 19.72 -15.36 5.15
C TRP A 336 18.62 -16.08 5.93
N ASP A 337 18.37 -17.38 5.66
CA ASP A 337 17.27 -18.15 6.28
C ASP A 337 15.87 -17.51 6.15
N LYS A 338 15.68 -16.64 5.15
CA LYS A 338 14.36 -16.11 4.78
C LYS A 338 13.56 -17.18 4.03
N LEU A 339 14.20 -17.91 3.11
CA LEU A 339 13.63 -18.97 2.31
C LEU A 339 14.40 -20.27 2.53
N SER A 340 13.72 -21.40 2.32
CA SER A 340 14.34 -22.71 2.23
C SER A 340 14.63 -23.10 0.77
N THR A 341 15.37 -24.18 0.55
CA THR A 341 15.59 -24.77 -0.77
C THR A 341 14.32 -25.29 -1.45
N LYS A 342 13.22 -25.43 -0.69
CA LYS A 342 11.91 -25.89 -1.17
C LYS A 342 10.94 -24.73 -1.39
N SER A 343 11.28 -23.52 -0.99
CA SER A 343 10.42 -22.35 -1.16
C SER A 343 10.31 -21.97 -2.63
N TYR A 344 9.10 -21.63 -3.07
CA TYR A 344 8.93 -21.05 -4.40
C TYR A 344 9.54 -19.63 -4.41
N TYR A 345 10.20 -19.23 -5.48
CA TYR A 345 10.61 -17.85 -5.67
C TYR A 345 10.54 -17.43 -7.13
N GLN A 346 10.10 -16.22 -7.35
CA GLN A 346 10.02 -15.61 -8.66
C GLN A 346 10.24 -14.11 -8.56
N ILE A 347 11.08 -13.56 -9.43
CA ILE A 347 11.23 -12.13 -9.64
C ILE A 347 10.65 -11.79 -11.01
N ILE A 348 9.72 -10.82 -11.03
CA ILE A 348 9.08 -10.33 -12.24
C ILE A 348 9.59 -8.90 -12.44
N GLN A 349 10.52 -8.72 -13.36
CA GLN A 349 11.12 -7.42 -13.64
C GLN A 349 10.20 -6.61 -14.53
N SER A 350 9.24 -5.95 -13.90
CA SER A 350 8.21 -5.16 -14.59
C SER A 350 7.56 -4.16 -13.64
N ASP A 351 6.73 -3.28 -14.20
CA ASP A 351 5.93 -2.34 -13.41
C ASP A 351 4.76 -3.06 -12.71
N VAL A 352 4.55 -2.70 -11.43
CA VAL A 352 3.49 -3.26 -10.60
C VAL A 352 2.11 -2.98 -11.17
N THR A 353 1.89 -1.79 -11.73
CA THR A 353 0.59 -1.37 -12.28
C THR A 353 0.20 -2.15 -13.53
N VAL A 354 1.18 -2.75 -14.22
CA VAL A 354 0.98 -3.60 -15.39
C VAL A 354 0.76 -5.07 -15.01
N VAL A 355 1.53 -5.58 -14.04
CA VAL A 355 1.57 -7.02 -13.73
C VAL A 355 0.56 -7.42 -12.65
N PHE A 356 0.43 -6.62 -11.59
CA PHE A 356 -0.42 -6.99 -10.46
C PHE A 356 -1.90 -7.20 -10.83
N PRO A 357 -2.50 -6.43 -11.78
CA PRO A 357 -3.86 -6.69 -12.25
C PRO A 357 -4.09 -8.12 -12.76
N TRP A 358 -3.15 -8.69 -13.49
CA TRP A 358 -3.25 -10.08 -13.99
C TRP A 358 -3.19 -11.09 -12.85
N ILE A 359 -2.26 -10.89 -11.91
CA ILE A 359 -2.16 -11.77 -10.73
C ILE A 359 -3.45 -11.69 -9.90
N ALA A 360 -3.94 -10.49 -9.65
CA ALA A 360 -5.18 -10.29 -8.90
C ALA A 360 -6.39 -10.94 -9.59
N ALA A 361 -6.55 -10.76 -10.90
CA ALA A 361 -7.63 -11.38 -11.68
C ALA A 361 -7.62 -12.90 -11.55
N ILE A 362 -6.45 -13.53 -11.69
CA ILE A 362 -6.31 -15.00 -11.57
C ILE A 362 -6.65 -15.48 -10.15
N LEU A 363 -6.20 -14.76 -9.11
CA LEU A 363 -6.51 -15.09 -7.73
C LEU A 363 -7.99 -14.91 -7.39
N LEU A 364 -8.66 -13.96 -8.04
CA LEU A 364 -10.11 -13.69 -7.90
C LEU A 364 -10.96 -14.66 -8.74
N GLY A 365 -10.36 -15.32 -9.72
CA GLY A 365 -11.07 -16.23 -10.62
C GLY A 365 -11.89 -15.51 -11.70
N LEU A 366 -11.40 -14.34 -12.15
CA LEU A 366 -12.04 -13.52 -13.19
C LEU A 366 -11.70 -14.01 -14.58
#